data_3fda7b430a461c700b22dbda674aa2d0
#
_entry.id   3fda7b430a461c700b22dbda674aa2d0
#
_cell.length_a   1.000
_cell.length_b   1.000
_cell.length_c   1.000
_cell.angle_alpha   90.00
_cell.angle_beta   90.00
_cell.angle_gamma   90.00
#
_symmetry.space_group_name_H-M   'P 1'
#
loop_
_entity.id
_entity.type
_entity.pdbx_description
1 polymer ?
#
loop_
_entity_poly.entity_id
_entity_poly.type
_entity_poly.pdbx_seq_one_letter_code
_entity_poly.pdbx_strand_id
1 'polypeptide(L)'
;MKKIIIAFSFTMLGVAAMGQETYDNAQLASKDLNGTARYVGMGGAMEALGADISTMSSNPAGIGLFRRSMVSGSFGFNTQSDAADIGKRKTKASFDHAGFVHTMRSGRNSYVNFGVSYTKSRNFNQILTATGRLNGASQNKLSSMKNYNDLYRLEKRNGELTSQWGTNNNPDLPYNQVDYLYSNALLNDQKSQLVGMNANGYNGGNYLGDASGVLDASGNLRAAYYNADGYDFFRGTSGYIGEYNFNISGNSRNRFYWGLTFGLYDVNYSHASEYTERLVNNAQNPIGSVTIADERTISGTGFDVKAGAIFRPIEDSPFRVGLYVHTPTWYDLKTENRTTLVSKLADGCGNGNKSTSGRYDYKFYTPWRFGGSLGYTVGKHLALGATYEYADYSYSDIRVNEGGVYDYWGNYYEESSRDQAMKGNIKNVLRGVSTVKVGAEYKPMPNLAVRFGYNYVSPMYNKNGYKDGTLNSYSTYYSSSTDYTNWNATNRVTAGAGYTYKKFSIDLAYQYSRTTGEFFPFMSYSDLDAVNGDQNKYDSGYDNFCDGQKVSNKHHQLILTLGYRF
;
A
#
# COMPACT_ATOMS: atom_id res chain seq x y z
N MET A 1 22.27 -55.39 1.72
CA MET A 1 22.94 -54.38 0.88
C MET A 1 22.26 -53.04 1.19
N LYS A 2 22.91 -52.21 2.00
CA LYS A 2 22.43 -50.87 2.37
C LYS A 2 22.77 -49.91 1.23
N LYS A 3 21.76 -49.34 0.58
CA LYS A 3 21.96 -48.26 -0.38
C LYS A 3 22.10 -46.95 0.40
N ILE A 4 23.29 -46.38 0.37
CA ILE A 4 23.60 -45.04 0.86
C ILE A 4 23.09 -44.08 -0.21
N ILE A 5 22.05 -43.28 0.15
CA ILE A 5 21.60 -42.17 -0.65
C ILE A 5 22.49 -40.98 -0.26
N ILE A 6 23.39 -40.59 -1.16
CA ILE A 6 24.15 -39.34 -1.04
C ILE A 6 23.25 -38.25 -1.60
N ALA A 7 22.62 -37.50 -0.69
CA ALA A 7 21.99 -36.24 -1.03
C ALA A 7 23.08 -35.20 -1.29
N PHE A 8 23.31 -34.86 -2.54
CA PHE A 8 24.09 -33.69 -2.92
C PHE A 8 23.24 -32.45 -2.62
N SER A 9 23.42 -31.88 -1.44
CA SER A 9 22.95 -30.54 -1.13
C SER A 9 23.81 -29.56 -1.92
N PHE A 10 23.33 -29.14 -3.08
CA PHE A 10 23.83 -27.93 -3.70
C PHE A 10 23.28 -26.77 -2.86
N THR A 11 24.03 -26.31 -1.89
CA THR A 11 23.88 -24.99 -1.31
C THR A 11 24.24 -23.97 -2.40
N MET A 12 23.31 -23.68 -3.28
CA MET A 12 23.33 -22.39 -3.93
C MET A 12 23.07 -21.37 -2.81
N LEU A 13 24.10 -20.63 -2.42
CA LEU A 13 23.98 -19.33 -1.80
C LEU A 13 23.32 -18.41 -2.84
N GLY A 14 22.03 -18.63 -3.11
CA GLY A 14 21.16 -17.64 -3.65
C GLY A 14 21.00 -16.60 -2.56
N VAL A 15 21.61 -15.43 -2.75
CA VAL A 15 21.27 -14.25 -1.98
C VAL A 15 19.82 -13.97 -2.34
N ALA A 16 18.90 -14.53 -1.54
CA ALA A 16 17.47 -14.28 -1.66
C ALA A 16 17.26 -12.84 -1.18
N ALA A 17 17.13 -11.96 -2.13
CA ALA A 17 16.88 -10.55 -1.94
C ALA A 17 15.38 -10.34 -1.72
N MET A 18 14.99 -9.59 -0.69
CA MET A 18 13.59 -9.51 -0.26
C MET A 18 13.26 -8.16 0.34
N GLY A 19 12.13 -7.58 0.02
CA GLY A 19 11.74 -6.32 0.61
C GLY A 19 10.34 -5.87 0.24
N GLN A 20 9.34 -6.13 1.11
CA GLN A 20 8.09 -5.38 1.01
C GLN A 20 7.47 -5.27 2.40
N GLU A 21 6.89 -4.11 2.68
CA GLU A 21 6.39 -3.78 4.00
C GLU A 21 4.86 -3.77 4.05
N THR A 22 4.32 -3.84 5.27
CA THR A 22 2.89 -3.81 5.53
C THR A 22 2.18 -2.64 4.85
N TYR A 23 2.78 -1.44 4.88
CA TYR A 23 2.18 -0.21 4.33
C TYR A 23 2.10 -0.21 2.81
N ASP A 24 3.11 -0.71 2.12
CA ASP A 24 3.11 -0.81 0.66
C ASP A 24 2.08 -1.85 0.18
N ASN A 25 2.03 -3.01 0.84
CA ASN A 25 1.07 -4.05 0.51
C ASN A 25 -0.38 -3.65 0.81
N ALA A 26 -0.61 -2.86 1.86
CA ALA A 26 -1.93 -2.31 2.16
C ALA A 26 -2.47 -1.43 1.02
N GLN A 27 -1.60 -0.67 0.36
CA GLN A 27 -1.97 0.11 -0.83
C GLN A 27 -2.35 -0.77 -2.02
N LEU A 28 -1.63 -1.88 -2.24
CA LEU A 28 -1.93 -2.85 -3.31
C LEU A 28 -3.23 -3.61 -3.06
N ALA A 29 -3.57 -3.88 -1.81
CA ALA A 29 -4.79 -4.59 -1.42
C ALA A 29 -6.07 -3.76 -1.57
N SER A 30 -5.96 -2.43 -1.55
CA SER A 30 -7.10 -1.54 -1.59
C SER A 30 -7.67 -1.36 -3.01
N LYS A 31 -8.99 -1.16 -3.11
CA LYS A 31 -9.68 -0.89 -4.38
C LYS A 31 -10.30 0.50 -4.40
N ASP A 32 -10.32 1.13 -5.57
CA ASP A 32 -11.00 2.40 -5.79
C ASP A 32 -12.43 2.18 -6.30
N LEU A 33 -13.29 3.17 -6.11
CA LEU A 33 -14.59 3.20 -6.79
C LEU A 33 -14.35 3.62 -8.24
N ASN A 34 -14.44 2.68 -9.17
CA ASN A 34 -14.25 2.89 -10.59
C ASN A 34 -15.10 1.93 -11.42
N GLY A 35 -15.27 2.21 -12.72
CA GLY A 35 -16.07 1.42 -13.64
C GLY A 35 -16.79 2.28 -14.68
N THR A 36 -18.04 1.91 -15.00
CA THR A 36 -18.90 2.75 -15.85
C THR A 36 -19.31 4.02 -15.12
N ALA A 37 -19.56 5.10 -15.85
CA ALA A 37 -20.08 6.35 -15.27
C ALA A 37 -21.41 6.13 -14.53
N ARG A 38 -22.23 5.16 -14.97
CA ARG A 38 -23.45 4.80 -14.25
C ARG A 38 -23.15 4.20 -12.89
N TYR A 39 -22.22 3.25 -12.81
CA TYR A 39 -21.80 2.59 -11.56
C TYR A 39 -21.21 3.61 -10.59
N VAL A 40 -20.27 4.43 -11.06
CA VAL A 40 -19.62 5.47 -10.24
C VAL A 40 -20.62 6.53 -9.78
N GLY A 41 -21.50 7.01 -10.67
CA GLY A 41 -22.55 7.98 -10.33
C GLY A 41 -23.52 7.51 -9.25
N MET A 42 -23.68 6.20 -9.08
CA MET A 42 -24.44 5.54 -8.02
C MET A 42 -23.63 5.27 -6.75
N GLY A 43 -22.42 5.82 -6.61
CA GLY A 43 -21.54 5.52 -5.48
C GLY A 43 -21.07 4.05 -5.41
N GLY A 44 -21.26 3.28 -6.50
CA GLY A 44 -21.01 1.86 -6.57
C GLY A 44 -22.13 0.98 -5.98
N ALA A 45 -23.27 1.54 -5.56
CA ALA A 45 -24.36 0.81 -4.90
C ALA A 45 -25.28 0.08 -5.92
N MET A 46 -24.68 -0.74 -6.75
CA MET A 46 -25.39 -1.45 -7.82
C MET A 46 -25.39 -2.98 -7.69
N GLU A 47 -24.87 -3.52 -6.61
CA GLU A 47 -24.64 -4.94 -6.41
C GLU A 47 -25.94 -5.77 -6.38
N ALA A 48 -27.08 -5.20 -5.89
CA ALA A 48 -28.41 -5.82 -5.97
C ALA A 48 -29.25 -5.29 -7.13
N LEU A 49 -28.96 -4.09 -7.62
CA LEU A 49 -29.66 -3.51 -8.78
C LEU A 49 -29.21 -4.17 -10.08
N GLY A 50 -27.91 -4.43 -10.24
CA GLY A 50 -27.31 -5.09 -11.39
C GLY A 50 -27.52 -4.37 -12.72
N ALA A 51 -27.43 -5.10 -13.81
CA ALA A 51 -27.53 -4.60 -15.19
C ALA A 51 -26.54 -3.46 -15.49
N ASP A 52 -25.34 -3.60 -14.96
CA ASP A 52 -24.16 -2.78 -15.25
C ASP A 52 -22.93 -3.68 -15.36
N ILE A 53 -22.08 -3.46 -16.37
CA ILE A 53 -20.94 -4.32 -16.65
C ILE A 53 -19.93 -4.27 -15.48
N SER A 54 -19.81 -3.15 -14.78
CA SER A 54 -18.92 -3.00 -13.62
C SER A 54 -19.25 -3.94 -12.46
N THR A 55 -20.47 -4.50 -12.41
CA THR A 55 -20.84 -5.47 -11.36
C THR A 55 -20.08 -6.79 -11.46
N MET A 56 -19.38 -7.08 -12.57
CA MET A 56 -18.45 -8.22 -12.65
C MET A 56 -17.37 -8.16 -11.59
N SER A 57 -16.89 -6.95 -11.27
CA SER A 57 -15.84 -6.70 -10.26
C SER A 57 -16.36 -6.70 -8.82
N SER A 58 -17.68 -6.60 -8.60
CA SER A 58 -18.30 -6.54 -7.27
C SER A 58 -19.23 -7.73 -7.03
N ASN A 59 -20.48 -7.67 -7.47
CA ASN A 59 -21.40 -8.80 -7.39
C ASN A 59 -21.64 -9.40 -8.80
N PRO A 60 -21.01 -10.53 -9.14
CA PRO A 60 -21.15 -11.17 -10.47
C PRO A 60 -22.58 -11.46 -10.91
N ALA A 61 -23.48 -11.72 -9.95
CA ALA A 61 -24.90 -11.99 -10.24
C ALA A 61 -25.61 -10.80 -10.90
N GLY A 62 -25.05 -9.58 -10.76
CA GLY A 62 -25.56 -8.38 -11.41
C GLY A 62 -25.60 -8.48 -12.94
N ILE A 63 -24.71 -9.28 -13.53
CA ILE A 63 -24.70 -9.56 -14.97
C ILE A 63 -25.89 -10.43 -15.37
N GLY A 64 -26.39 -11.28 -14.48
CA GLY A 64 -27.59 -12.08 -14.70
C GLY A 64 -28.87 -11.27 -14.96
N LEU A 65 -28.85 -9.96 -14.71
CA LEU A 65 -29.96 -9.05 -14.98
C LEU A 65 -29.99 -8.52 -16.43
N PHE A 66 -28.95 -8.73 -17.22
CA PHE A 66 -28.97 -8.35 -18.63
C PHE A 66 -29.98 -9.17 -19.42
N ARG A 67 -30.67 -8.49 -20.35
CA ARG A 67 -31.68 -9.07 -21.27
C ARG A 67 -31.30 -8.84 -22.74
N ARG A 68 -30.28 -8.05 -22.97
CA ARG A 68 -29.72 -7.72 -24.28
C ARG A 68 -28.22 -7.63 -24.15
N SER A 69 -27.54 -8.03 -25.19
CA SER A 69 -26.09 -7.88 -25.27
C SER A 69 -25.69 -6.41 -25.28
N MET A 70 -24.54 -6.11 -24.70
CA MET A 70 -24.07 -4.73 -24.54
C MET A 70 -22.54 -4.67 -24.60
N VAL A 71 -22.02 -3.62 -25.22
CA VAL A 71 -20.62 -3.21 -25.12
C VAL A 71 -20.55 -1.80 -24.54
N SER A 72 -19.55 -1.51 -23.74
CA SER A 72 -19.29 -0.16 -23.23
C SER A 72 -17.81 0.11 -23.02
N GLY A 73 -17.43 1.41 -23.10
CA GLY A 73 -16.09 1.90 -22.78
C GLY A 73 -16.15 3.19 -21.98
N SER A 74 -15.25 3.36 -21.02
CA SER A 74 -15.21 4.52 -20.12
C SER A 74 -13.83 5.15 -20.12
N PHE A 75 -13.83 6.48 -20.24
CA PHE A 75 -12.64 7.32 -20.23
C PHE A 75 -12.85 8.45 -19.24
N GLY A 76 -11.78 8.96 -18.66
CA GLY A 76 -11.92 10.04 -17.70
C GLY A 76 -10.66 10.83 -17.45
N PHE A 77 -10.79 11.74 -16.50
CA PHE A 77 -9.69 12.53 -15.96
C PHE A 77 -9.71 12.43 -14.44
N ASN A 78 -8.54 12.27 -13.86
CA ASN A 78 -8.36 12.29 -12.41
C ASN A 78 -7.42 13.43 -12.05
N THR A 79 -7.85 14.28 -11.09
CA THR A 79 -7.10 15.46 -10.63
C THR A 79 -6.99 15.42 -9.11
N GLN A 80 -5.78 15.59 -8.59
CA GLN A 80 -5.55 15.80 -7.16
C GLN A 80 -5.55 17.31 -6.87
N SER A 81 -6.50 17.81 -6.05
CA SER A 81 -6.68 19.25 -5.81
C SER A 81 -5.79 19.83 -4.72
N ASP A 82 -5.36 19.02 -3.77
CA ASP A 82 -4.51 19.42 -2.63
C ASP A 82 -3.03 19.11 -2.86
N ALA A 83 -2.66 18.66 -4.05
CA ALA A 83 -1.26 18.39 -4.38
C ALA A 83 -0.44 19.69 -4.46
N ALA A 84 0.75 19.68 -3.87
CA ALA A 84 1.75 20.71 -4.08
C ALA A 84 2.25 20.71 -5.54
N ASP A 85 2.81 21.81 -6.00
CA ASP A 85 3.44 21.89 -7.31
C ASP A 85 4.92 21.45 -7.19
N ILE A 86 5.16 20.20 -7.58
CA ILE A 86 6.49 19.59 -7.57
C ILE A 86 6.95 19.24 -9.00
N GLY A 87 6.42 19.96 -10.01
CA GLY A 87 6.71 19.69 -11.42
C GLY A 87 6.02 18.44 -11.99
N LYS A 88 5.22 17.71 -11.19
CA LYS A 88 4.42 16.56 -11.65
C LYS A 88 2.98 16.99 -11.97
N ARG A 89 2.41 16.42 -13.03
CA ARG A 89 1.04 16.75 -13.45
C ARG A 89 0.03 16.25 -12.42
N LYS A 90 -0.78 17.17 -11.88
CA LYS A 90 -1.88 16.90 -10.95
C LYS A 90 -3.08 16.24 -11.63
N THR A 91 -3.26 16.50 -12.92
CA THR A 91 -4.36 15.96 -13.75
C THR A 91 -3.81 14.96 -14.74
N LYS A 92 -4.44 13.79 -14.80
CA LYS A 92 -4.07 12.71 -15.73
C LYS A 92 -5.33 12.16 -16.39
N ALA A 93 -5.24 11.89 -17.70
CA ALA A 93 -6.24 11.13 -18.41
C ALA A 93 -6.22 9.66 -17.96
N SER A 94 -7.38 9.02 -17.98
CA SER A 94 -7.57 7.66 -17.52
C SER A 94 -8.46 6.88 -18.47
N PHE A 95 -8.04 5.67 -18.80
CA PHE A 95 -8.92 4.65 -19.34
C PHE A 95 -9.40 3.81 -18.15
N ASP A 96 -10.70 3.88 -17.86
CA ASP A 96 -11.23 3.41 -16.58
C ASP A 96 -11.91 2.05 -16.69
N HIS A 97 -12.62 1.81 -17.81
CA HIS A 97 -13.37 0.56 -17.99
C HIS A 97 -13.63 0.29 -19.48
N ALA A 98 -13.66 -0.99 -19.83
CA ALA A 98 -14.26 -1.49 -21.07
C ALA A 98 -14.91 -2.85 -20.79
N GLY A 99 -15.99 -3.16 -21.47
CA GLY A 99 -16.62 -4.45 -21.25
C GLY A 99 -17.68 -4.80 -22.29
N PHE A 100 -17.91 -6.10 -22.34
CA PHE A 100 -18.87 -6.71 -23.24
C PHE A 100 -19.66 -7.78 -22.48
N VAL A 101 -20.98 -7.81 -22.70
CA VAL A 101 -21.88 -8.87 -22.21
C VAL A 101 -22.67 -9.44 -23.38
N HIS A 102 -22.59 -10.76 -23.54
CA HIS A 102 -23.42 -11.51 -24.46
C HIS A 102 -24.55 -12.18 -23.70
N THR A 103 -25.79 -11.96 -24.11
CA THR A 103 -26.99 -12.46 -23.46
C THR A 103 -27.67 -13.50 -24.33
N MET A 104 -27.86 -14.70 -23.78
CA MET A 104 -28.58 -15.78 -24.41
C MET A 104 -29.86 -16.13 -23.62
N ARG A 105 -30.97 -16.26 -24.30
CA ARG A 105 -32.22 -16.69 -23.69
C ARG A 105 -32.24 -18.22 -23.54
N SER A 106 -32.39 -18.71 -22.30
CA SER A 106 -32.43 -20.15 -22.01
C SER A 106 -33.82 -20.67 -21.66
N GLY A 107 -34.83 -19.77 -21.53
CA GLY A 107 -36.20 -20.12 -21.22
C GLY A 107 -37.14 -18.91 -21.30
N ARG A 108 -38.44 -19.09 -20.90
CA ARG A 108 -39.44 -18.02 -21.01
C ARG A 108 -39.00 -16.73 -20.26
N ASN A 109 -38.47 -16.88 -19.07
CA ASN A 109 -37.99 -15.77 -18.21
C ASN A 109 -36.60 -16.07 -17.63
N SER A 110 -35.77 -16.83 -18.34
CA SER A 110 -34.46 -17.27 -17.92
C SER A 110 -33.41 -16.94 -18.98
N TYR A 111 -32.24 -16.53 -18.55
CA TYR A 111 -31.13 -16.11 -19.41
C TYR A 111 -29.80 -16.62 -18.85
N VAL A 112 -28.86 -16.89 -19.73
CA VAL A 112 -27.47 -17.13 -19.43
C VAL A 112 -26.66 -16.05 -20.11
N ASN A 113 -25.75 -15.42 -19.37
CA ASN A 113 -24.94 -14.30 -19.83
C ASN A 113 -23.47 -14.64 -19.68
N PHE A 114 -22.69 -14.30 -20.69
CA PHE A 114 -21.24 -14.34 -20.67
C PHE A 114 -20.72 -12.91 -20.76
N GLY A 115 -19.74 -12.57 -19.94
CA GLY A 115 -19.18 -11.24 -19.91
C GLY A 115 -17.67 -11.23 -19.83
N VAL A 116 -17.08 -10.21 -20.45
CA VAL A 116 -15.66 -9.87 -20.31
C VAL A 116 -15.58 -8.40 -20.00
N SER A 117 -14.72 -8.01 -19.04
CA SER A 117 -14.46 -6.60 -18.77
C SER A 117 -13.03 -6.35 -18.34
N TYR A 118 -12.57 -5.17 -18.64
CA TYR A 118 -11.41 -4.53 -18.03
C TYR A 118 -11.90 -3.40 -17.12
N THR A 119 -11.33 -3.31 -15.93
CA THR A 119 -11.59 -2.20 -14.99
C THR A 119 -10.28 -1.81 -14.34
N LYS A 120 -9.98 -0.51 -14.29
CA LYS A 120 -8.90 -0.01 -13.45
C LYS A 120 -9.33 -0.05 -12.00
N SER A 121 -8.97 -1.11 -11.28
CA SER A 121 -9.43 -1.36 -9.91
C SER A 121 -8.72 -0.49 -8.87
N ARG A 122 -7.51 0.00 -9.21
CA ARG A 122 -6.73 0.94 -8.38
C ARG A 122 -6.01 1.95 -9.25
N ASN A 123 -5.95 3.20 -8.79
CA ASN A 123 -5.16 4.27 -9.37
C ASN A 123 -4.18 4.78 -8.31
N PHE A 124 -2.87 4.68 -8.59
CA PHE A 124 -1.82 5.06 -7.65
C PHE A 124 -1.37 6.52 -7.79
N ASN A 125 -1.98 7.31 -8.67
CA ASN A 125 -1.60 8.70 -8.87
C ASN A 125 -1.84 9.52 -7.60
N GLN A 126 -0.76 9.89 -6.92
CA GLN A 126 -0.79 10.72 -5.72
C GLN A 126 0.49 11.55 -5.63
N ILE A 127 0.36 12.78 -5.18
CA ILE A 127 1.44 13.66 -4.77
C ILE A 127 1.26 13.93 -3.28
N LEU A 128 2.27 13.64 -2.48
CA LEU A 128 2.30 13.89 -1.05
C LEU A 128 3.50 14.77 -0.72
N THR A 129 3.27 15.84 0.04
CA THR A 129 4.32 16.69 0.59
C THR A 129 4.08 16.89 2.07
N ALA A 130 5.14 16.88 2.84
CA ALA A 130 5.09 17.15 4.27
C ALA A 130 6.38 17.87 4.69
N THR A 131 6.28 18.78 5.64
CA THR A 131 7.41 19.42 6.29
C THR A 131 7.12 19.46 7.78
N GLY A 132 8.15 19.29 8.60
CA GLY A 132 7.95 19.25 10.04
C GLY A 132 9.23 19.53 10.81
N ARG A 133 9.07 19.70 12.13
CA ARG A 133 10.16 19.74 13.08
C ARG A 133 10.51 18.35 13.54
N LEU A 134 11.77 18.15 13.91
CA LEU A 134 12.29 16.93 14.49
C LEU A 134 12.76 17.23 15.92
N ASN A 135 12.09 16.64 16.90
CA ASN A 135 12.33 16.88 18.31
C ASN A 135 13.12 15.72 18.92
N GLY A 136 14.42 15.60 18.59
CA GLY A 136 15.27 14.54 19.11
C GLY A 136 15.10 13.17 18.44
N ALA A 137 14.24 13.06 17.42
CA ALA A 137 14.07 11.88 16.59
C ALA A 137 14.47 12.20 15.14
N SER A 138 15.12 11.27 14.44
CA SER A 138 15.53 11.46 13.04
C SER A 138 15.86 10.11 12.38
N GLN A 139 15.89 10.07 11.05
CA GLN A 139 16.33 8.88 10.34
C GLN A 139 17.82 8.60 10.57
N ASN A 140 18.66 9.64 10.61
CA ASN A 140 20.08 9.42 10.88
C ASN A 140 20.33 8.89 12.31
N LYS A 141 19.55 9.31 13.31
CA LYS A 141 19.58 8.72 14.66
C LYS A 141 19.17 7.25 14.61
N LEU A 142 18.04 6.92 13.96
CA LEU A 142 17.58 5.55 13.81
C LEU A 142 18.63 4.65 13.17
N SER A 143 19.19 5.08 12.05
CA SER A 143 20.23 4.34 11.33
C SER A 143 21.51 4.19 12.15
N SER A 144 21.88 5.20 12.95
CA SER A 144 23.00 5.12 13.87
C SER A 144 22.76 4.11 14.99
N MET A 145 21.56 4.08 15.56
CA MET A 145 21.19 3.13 16.61
C MET A 145 21.25 1.67 16.10
N LYS A 146 20.78 1.43 14.88
CA LYS A 146 20.87 0.11 14.22
C LYS A 146 22.32 -0.26 13.86
N ASN A 147 23.11 0.72 13.49
CA ASN A 147 24.50 0.52 13.07
C ASN A 147 25.46 0.26 14.26
N TYR A 148 24.99 0.42 15.47
CA TYR A 148 25.74 0.14 16.69
C TYR A 148 26.35 -1.28 16.72
N ASN A 149 25.76 -2.22 16.03
CA ASN A 149 26.21 -3.59 15.96
C ASN A 149 27.55 -3.78 15.22
N ASP A 150 27.89 -2.87 14.30
CA ASP A 150 29.16 -2.86 13.55
C ASP A 150 30.17 -1.83 14.07
N LEU A 151 29.81 -1.10 15.13
CA LEU A 151 30.60 0.00 15.64
C LEU A 151 31.55 -0.43 16.77
N TYR A 152 32.68 0.26 16.83
CA TYR A 152 33.51 0.34 18.00
C TYR A 152 32.69 0.69 19.23
N ARG A 153 32.70 -0.16 20.23
CA ARG A 153 32.22 0.19 21.55
C ARG A 153 33.14 1.22 22.15
N LEU A 154 32.67 2.45 22.35
CA LEU A 154 33.33 3.41 23.17
C LEU A 154 32.92 3.19 24.62
N GLU A 155 33.77 2.56 25.40
CA GLU A 155 33.56 2.42 26.85
C GLU A 155 34.30 3.54 27.59
N LYS A 156 33.62 4.17 28.54
CA LYS A 156 34.26 5.11 29.48
C LYS A 156 34.86 4.28 30.63
N ARG A 157 36.16 4.00 30.57
CA ARG A 157 36.89 3.37 31.66
C ARG A 157 37.70 4.44 32.38
N ASN A 158 37.52 4.60 33.72
CA ASN A 158 38.24 5.55 34.55
C ASN A 158 38.23 7.02 34.06
N GLY A 159 37.13 7.44 33.42
CA GLY A 159 37.01 8.80 32.88
C GLY A 159 37.56 8.97 31.45
N GLU A 160 38.23 7.98 30.90
CA GLU A 160 38.72 7.99 29.51
C GLU A 160 37.84 7.15 28.60
N LEU A 161 37.57 7.65 27.37
CA LEU A 161 36.88 6.91 26.32
C LEU A 161 37.87 5.90 25.73
N THR A 162 37.60 4.62 25.92
CA THR A 162 38.35 3.52 25.31
C THR A 162 37.55 2.87 24.20
N SER A 163 38.17 2.58 23.07
CA SER A 163 37.55 1.84 21.97
C SER A 163 37.75 0.35 22.15
N GLN A 164 36.67 -0.43 22.07
CA GLN A 164 36.75 -1.85 21.88
C GLN A 164 36.07 -2.23 20.56
N TRP A 165 36.73 -3.07 19.76
CA TRP A 165 36.10 -3.71 18.61
C TRP A 165 35.02 -4.66 19.12
N GLY A 166 33.76 -4.29 18.92
CA GLY A 166 32.65 -5.15 19.29
C GLY A 166 32.33 -6.12 18.16
N THR A 167 32.49 -7.41 18.42
CA THR A 167 32.01 -8.49 17.55
C THR A 167 30.56 -8.88 17.85
N ASN A 168 29.86 -8.12 18.63
CA ASN A 168 28.47 -8.43 18.96
C ASN A 168 27.55 -7.83 17.90
N ASN A 169 27.34 -8.61 16.84
CA ASN A 169 26.14 -8.47 16.03
C ASN A 169 24.94 -8.64 16.99
N ASN A 170 24.17 -7.57 17.20
CA ASN A 170 22.86 -7.74 17.79
C ASN A 170 21.93 -8.22 16.64
N PRO A 171 21.60 -9.51 16.56
CA PRO A 171 20.78 -10.03 15.47
C PRO A 171 19.35 -9.50 15.50
N ASP A 172 18.99 -8.77 16.55
CA ASP A 172 17.64 -8.29 16.80
C ASP A 172 17.31 -6.97 16.12
N LEU A 173 18.29 -6.27 15.54
CA LEU A 173 18.07 -5.01 14.82
C LEU A 173 18.37 -5.17 13.32
N PRO A 174 17.33 -5.37 12.50
CA PRO A 174 17.51 -5.57 11.07
C PRO A 174 17.98 -4.28 10.39
N TYR A 175 19.03 -4.44 9.63
CA TYR A 175 19.69 -3.40 8.86
C TYR A 175 19.09 -3.33 7.46
N ASN A 176 18.57 -2.20 7.05
CA ASN A 176 17.98 -2.04 5.72
C ASN A 176 18.88 -1.21 4.78
N GLN A 177 18.44 -1.03 3.53
CA GLN A 177 19.22 -0.29 2.54
C GLN A 177 19.45 1.17 2.93
N VAL A 178 18.52 1.81 3.61
CA VAL A 178 18.66 3.18 4.08
C VAL A 178 19.71 3.24 5.18
N ASP A 179 19.68 2.32 6.14
CA ASP A 179 20.65 2.23 7.23
C ASP A 179 22.06 2.00 6.68
N TYR A 180 22.20 1.14 5.66
CA TYR A 180 23.46 0.92 4.96
C TYR A 180 24.00 2.20 4.32
N LEU A 181 23.14 2.99 3.68
CA LEU A 181 23.55 4.26 3.06
C LEU A 181 23.98 5.30 4.09
N TYR A 182 23.21 5.47 5.17
CA TYR A 182 23.58 6.37 6.28
C TYR A 182 24.91 5.97 6.89
N SER A 183 25.09 4.68 7.16
CA SER A 183 26.33 4.15 7.69
C SER A 183 27.55 4.47 6.82
N ASN A 184 27.41 4.30 5.51
CA ASN A 184 28.54 4.41 4.58
C ASN A 184 28.80 5.83 4.05
N ALA A 185 27.84 6.74 4.16
CA ALA A 185 27.99 8.10 3.66
C ALA A 185 28.11 9.13 4.77
N LEU A 186 27.20 9.11 5.74
CA LEU A 186 27.15 10.13 6.79
C LEU A 186 27.87 9.71 8.08
N LEU A 187 27.64 8.46 8.51
CA LEU A 187 28.10 8.00 9.83
C LEU A 187 29.51 7.43 9.83
N ASN A 188 30.07 7.13 8.66
CA ASN A 188 31.43 6.56 8.56
C ASN A 188 32.52 7.53 9.05
N ASP A 189 32.37 8.80 8.72
CA ASP A 189 33.33 9.82 9.18
C ASP A 189 33.23 10.05 10.68
N GLN A 190 32.03 9.96 11.26
CA GLN A 190 31.87 10.00 12.72
C GLN A 190 32.59 8.83 13.39
N LYS A 191 32.53 7.63 12.82
CA LYS A 191 33.30 6.46 13.30
C LYS A 191 34.80 6.74 13.29
N SER A 192 35.30 7.23 12.17
CA SER A 192 36.73 7.50 12.00
C SER A 192 37.22 8.60 12.97
N GLN A 193 36.42 9.63 13.21
CA GLN A 193 36.72 10.69 14.15
C GLN A 193 36.70 10.21 15.60
N LEU A 194 35.71 9.40 15.99
CA LEU A 194 35.60 8.82 17.32
C LEU A 194 36.73 7.83 17.60
N VAL A 195 37.14 7.04 16.61
CA VAL A 195 38.27 6.08 16.71
C VAL A 195 39.61 6.79 16.72
N GLY A 196 39.80 7.81 15.91
CA GLY A 196 41.05 8.61 15.89
C GLY A 196 41.32 9.30 17.20
N MET A 197 40.28 9.68 17.95
CA MET A 197 40.41 10.28 19.28
C MET A 197 40.96 9.31 20.34
N ASN A 198 40.69 8.03 20.24
CA ASN A 198 41.09 7.04 21.24
C ASN A 198 42.44 6.40 20.97
N ALA A 199 42.86 6.24 19.71
CA ALA A 199 44.10 5.57 19.35
C ALA A 199 45.35 6.37 19.71
N ASN A 200 45.27 7.70 19.80
CA ASN A 200 46.43 8.60 19.96
C ASN A 200 46.34 9.58 21.15
N GLY A 201 45.38 9.40 22.08
CA GLY A 201 45.22 10.36 23.21
C GLY A 201 44.87 11.79 22.76
N TYR A 202 44.33 11.94 21.59
CA TYR A 202 43.94 13.22 21.03
C TYR A 202 42.70 13.74 21.75
N ASN A 203 42.87 14.68 22.65
CA ASN A 203 41.80 15.51 23.22
C ASN A 203 41.26 16.47 22.14
N GLY A 204 40.81 15.93 21.02
CA GLY A 204 40.17 16.66 19.94
C GLY A 204 38.76 17.08 20.32
N GLY A 205 38.60 17.94 21.31
CA GLY A 205 37.31 18.41 21.82
C GLY A 205 36.45 19.17 20.82
N ASN A 206 36.85 19.26 19.57
CA ASN A 206 36.08 19.97 18.54
C ASN A 206 35.20 19.05 17.66
N TYR A 207 35.48 17.75 17.56
CA TYR A 207 34.77 16.88 16.64
C TYR A 207 33.49 16.25 17.23
N LEU A 208 33.44 16.07 18.56
CA LEU A 208 32.21 15.68 19.26
C LEU A 208 31.25 16.89 19.47
N GLY A 209 31.67 18.11 19.18
CA GLY A 209 30.85 19.32 19.37
C GLY A 209 29.59 19.33 18.49
N ASP A 210 29.63 18.66 17.35
CA ASP A 210 28.53 18.65 16.37
C ASP A 210 27.71 17.37 16.38
N ALA A 211 28.22 16.28 16.98
CA ALA A 211 27.51 15.02 17.10
C ALA A 211 26.89 14.85 18.50
N SER A 212 25.70 14.27 18.55
CA SER A 212 25.04 13.80 19.78
C SER A 212 25.32 12.32 19.98
N GLY A 213 25.38 11.90 21.26
CA GLY A 213 25.56 10.50 21.65
C GLY A 213 24.32 9.93 22.34
N VAL A 214 23.98 8.71 22.01
CA VAL A 214 23.05 7.89 22.80
C VAL A 214 23.90 7.09 23.79
N LEU A 215 23.64 7.27 25.08
CA LEU A 215 24.35 6.60 26.17
C LEU A 215 23.47 5.50 26.76
N ASP A 216 24.06 4.38 27.17
CA ASP A 216 23.35 3.40 27.98
C ASP A 216 23.27 3.82 29.46
N ALA A 217 22.53 3.06 30.29
CA ALA A 217 22.36 3.31 31.72
C ALA A 217 23.70 3.36 32.50
N SER A 218 24.76 2.79 31.93
CA SER A 218 26.13 2.81 32.48
C SER A 218 26.97 3.98 31.97
N GLY A 219 26.38 4.85 31.12
CA GLY A 219 27.05 5.98 30.51
C GLY A 219 27.98 5.67 29.36
N ASN A 220 27.88 4.47 28.77
CA ASN A 220 28.64 4.10 27.58
C ASN A 220 27.96 4.63 26.32
N LEU A 221 28.77 5.13 25.35
CA LEU A 221 28.24 5.59 24.07
C LEU A 221 27.76 4.41 23.23
N ARG A 222 26.47 4.46 22.87
CA ARG A 222 25.80 3.41 22.06
C ARG A 222 25.71 3.80 20.59
N ALA A 223 25.48 5.07 20.29
CA ALA A 223 25.41 5.57 18.93
C ALA A 223 25.82 7.03 18.89
N ALA A 224 26.39 7.47 17.79
CA ALA A 224 26.64 8.89 17.51
C ALA A 224 25.86 9.29 16.25
N TYR A 225 25.19 10.43 16.31
CA TYR A 225 24.37 10.95 15.22
C TYR A 225 24.37 12.48 15.23
N TYR A 226 24.02 13.09 14.10
CA TYR A 226 23.79 14.52 14.04
C TYR A 226 22.36 14.85 14.47
N ASN A 227 22.17 15.88 15.28
CA ASN A 227 20.84 16.39 15.57
C ASN A 227 20.20 16.93 14.29
N ALA A 228 18.89 16.83 14.21
CA ALA A 228 18.10 17.41 13.12
C ALA A 228 16.97 18.25 13.71
N ASP A 229 16.77 19.48 13.21
CA ASP A 229 15.72 20.39 13.66
C ASP A 229 14.42 20.24 12.87
N GLY A 230 14.51 19.67 11.67
CA GLY A 230 13.36 19.49 10.82
C GLY A 230 13.62 18.73 9.53
N TYR A 231 12.55 18.49 8.80
CA TYR A 231 12.59 17.76 7.54
C TYR A 231 11.70 18.38 6.47
N ASP A 232 12.05 18.07 5.23
CA ASP A 232 11.23 18.28 4.06
C ASP A 232 11.04 16.94 3.34
N PHE A 233 9.80 16.65 2.93
CA PHE A 233 9.46 15.41 2.26
C PHE A 233 8.55 15.65 1.07
N PHE A 234 8.82 14.98 -0.03
CA PHE A 234 7.86 14.83 -1.12
C PHE A 234 7.86 13.41 -1.70
N ARG A 235 6.70 12.99 -2.17
CA ARG A 235 6.51 11.71 -2.86
C ARG A 235 5.52 11.86 -3.99
N GLY A 236 5.87 11.31 -5.14
CA GLY A 236 4.96 11.15 -6.26
C GLY A 236 4.81 9.67 -6.60
N THR A 237 3.59 9.16 -6.52
CA THR A 237 3.26 7.81 -6.98
C THR A 237 2.48 7.84 -8.29
N SER A 238 2.55 6.77 -9.06
CA SER A 238 1.82 6.60 -10.31
C SER A 238 1.64 5.13 -10.64
N GLY A 239 0.80 4.86 -11.65
CA GLY A 239 0.48 3.51 -12.06
C GLY A 239 -0.94 3.10 -11.69
N TYR A 240 -1.22 1.81 -11.82
CA TYR A 240 -2.57 1.27 -11.64
C TYR A 240 -2.54 -0.24 -11.39
N ILE A 241 -3.68 -0.77 -10.93
CA ILE A 241 -4.00 -2.18 -11.03
C ILE A 241 -5.12 -2.32 -12.04
N GLY A 242 -4.85 -3.04 -13.15
CA GLY A 242 -5.83 -3.46 -14.12
C GLY A 242 -6.48 -4.77 -13.69
N GLU A 243 -7.80 -4.87 -13.79
CA GLU A 243 -8.59 -6.05 -13.46
C GLU A 243 -9.33 -6.51 -14.71
N TYR A 244 -9.02 -7.71 -15.21
CA TYR A 244 -9.66 -8.37 -16.34
C TYR A 244 -10.60 -9.44 -15.81
N ASN A 245 -11.89 -9.31 -16.06
CA ASN A 245 -12.91 -10.20 -15.55
C ASN A 245 -13.53 -11.04 -16.66
N PHE A 246 -13.67 -12.33 -16.40
CA PHE A 246 -14.41 -13.30 -17.20
C PHE A 246 -15.58 -13.81 -16.37
N ASN A 247 -16.79 -13.53 -16.82
CA ASN A 247 -18.01 -13.80 -16.07
C ASN A 247 -18.93 -14.79 -16.79
N ILE A 248 -19.46 -15.71 -16.03
CA ILE A 248 -20.65 -16.48 -16.39
C ILE A 248 -21.74 -16.23 -15.35
N SER A 249 -22.93 -15.90 -15.80
CA SER A 249 -24.04 -15.58 -14.91
C SER A 249 -25.36 -15.96 -15.55
N GLY A 250 -26.38 -16.02 -14.72
CA GLY A 250 -27.69 -16.36 -15.22
C GLY A 250 -28.80 -15.94 -14.28
N ASN A 251 -30.01 -16.12 -14.75
CA ASN A 251 -31.19 -16.02 -13.91
C ASN A 251 -32.14 -17.16 -14.11
N SER A 252 -32.86 -17.49 -13.06
CA SER A 252 -33.99 -18.40 -13.06
C SER A 252 -35.26 -17.61 -12.77
N ARG A 253 -36.21 -17.63 -13.76
CA ARG A 253 -37.57 -17.09 -13.66
C ARG A 253 -37.65 -15.62 -13.16
N ASN A 254 -36.60 -14.79 -13.42
CA ASN A 254 -36.49 -13.42 -12.91
C ASN A 254 -36.57 -13.27 -11.37
N ARG A 255 -36.37 -14.35 -10.62
CA ARG A 255 -36.36 -14.36 -9.14
C ARG A 255 -35.01 -14.59 -8.53
N PHE A 256 -34.25 -15.53 -9.07
CA PHE A 256 -32.90 -15.85 -8.60
C PHE A 256 -31.90 -15.60 -9.70
N TYR A 257 -30.85 -14.81 -9.36
CA TYR A 257 -29.74 -14.49 -10.23
C TYR A 257 -28.46 -14.97 -9.56
N TRP A 258 -27.58 -15.54 -10.33
CA TRP A 258 -26.31 -16.06 -9.88
C TRP A 258 -25.19 -15.60 -10.84
N GLY A 259 -23.98 -15.58 -10.36
CA GLY A 259 -22.82 -15.27 -11.19
C GLY A 259 -21.52 -15.72 -10.56
N LEU A 260 -20.60 -16.06 -11.44
CA LEU A 260 -19.22 -16.41 -11.11
C LEU A 260 -18.31 -15.57 -12.01
N THR A 261 -17.29 -14.97 -11.42
CA THR A 261 -16.27 -14.22 -12.16
C THR A 261 -14.90 -14.75 -11.79
N PHE A 262 -14.07 -14.99 -12.80
CA PHE A 262 -12.65 -15.19 -12.68
C PHE A 262 -11.94 -13.88 -13.03
N GLY A 263 -11.18 -13.32 -12.07
CA GLY A 263 -10.45 -12.07 -12.22
C GLY A 263 -8.96 -12.31 -12.39
N LEU A 264 -8.36 -11.66 -13.39
CA LEU A 264 -6.91 -11.55 -13.57
C LEU A 264 -6.48 -10.11 -13.32
N TYR A 265 -5.34 -9.93 -12.70
CA TYR A 265 -4.82 -8.63 -12.32
C TYR A 265 -3.46 -8.38 -12.94
N ASP A 266 -3.24 -7.14 -13.36
CA ASP A 266 -1.96 -6.59 -13.80
C ASP A 266 -1.60 -5.41 -12.91
N VAL A 267 -0.49 -5.52 -12.20
CA VAL A 267 0.00 -4.53 -11.24
C VAL A 267 1.13 -3.74 -11.88
N ASN A 268 0.97 -2.42 -11.89
CA ASN A 268 1.98 -1.48 -12.34
C ASN A 268 2.01 -0.30 -11.37
N TYR A 269 3.00 -0.25 -10.51
CA TYR A 269 3.18 0.80 -9.51
C TYR A 269 4.57 1.42 -9.64
N SER A 270 4.63 2.73 -9.55
CA SER A 270 5.89 3.48 -9.53
C SER A 270 5.83 4.56 -8.45
N HIS A 271 6.93 4.71 -7.74
CA HIS A 271 7.11 5.61 -6.62
C HIS A 271 8.44 6.36 -6.81
N ALA A 272 8.44 7.65 -6.52
CA ALA A 272 9.64 8.45 -6.35
C ALA A 272 9.43 9.39 -5.16
N SER A 273 10.33 9.35 -4.18
CA SER A 273 10.29 10.20 -2.99
C SER A 273 11.64 10.81 -2.70
N GLU A 274 11.62 11.91 -1.97
CA GLU A 274 12.81 12.55 -1.40
C GLU A 274 12.49 13.00 0.01
N TYR A 275 13.37 12.63 0.93
CA TYR A 275 13.35 13.00 2.33
C TYR A 275 14.65 13.71 2.67
N THR A 276 14.57 14.94 3.16
CA THR A 276 15.73 15.74 3.53
C THR A 276 15.65 16.13 5.00
N GLU A 277 16.67 15.80 5.79
CA GLU A 277 16.87 16.28 7.16
C GLU A 277 17.78 17.51 7.14
N ARG A 278 17.37 18.54 7.90
CA ARG A 278 18.21 19.70 8.20
C ARG A 278 18.98 19.43 9.48
N LEU A 279 20.31 19.34 9.37
CA LEU A 279 21.18 18.95 10.47
C LEU A 279 21.64 20.18 11.24
N VAL A 280 21.70 20.03 12.56
CA VAL A 280 22.15 21.08 13.51
C VAL A 280 23.17 20.51 14.50
N ASN A 281 24.05 21.35 14.98
CA ASN A 281 24.96 21.00 16.07
C ASN A 281 24.25 21.04 17.44
N ASN A 282 24.99 20.72 18.51
CA ASN A 282 24.45 20.72 19.88
C ASN A 282 24.00 22.12 20.34
N ALA A 283 24.51 23.20 19.73
CA ALA A 283 24.06 24.57 19.95
C ALA A 283 22.88 24.99 19.05
N GLN A 284 22.28 24.06 18.31
CA GLN A 284 21.17 24.27 17.38
C GLN A 284 21.52 25.17 16.17
N ASN A 285 22.79 25.31 15.84
CA ASN A 285 23.24 26.01 14.64
C ASN A 285 23.17 25.04 13.43
N PRO A 286 22.71 25.50 12.25
CA PRO A 286 22.72 24.69 11.04
C PRO A 286 24.13 24.25 10.65
N ILE A 287 24.33 22.96 10.41
CA ILE A 287 25.60 22.36 9.97
C ILE A 287 25.52 21.67 8.62
N GLY A 288 24.33 21.53 8.07
CA GLY A 288 24.16 20.91 6.76
C GLY A 288 22.84 20.20 6.59
N SER A 289 22.83 19.25 5.66
CA SER A 289 21.64 18.43 5.36
C SER A 289 22.04 17.03 4.88
N VAL A 290 21.14 16.10 5.05
CA VAL A 290 21.19 14.77 4.42
C VAL A 290 19.89 14.50 3.70
N THR A 291 19.98 14.00 2.49
CA THR A 291 18.83 13.71 1.61
C THR A 291 18.85 12.25 1.21
N ILE A 292 17.74 11.56 1.39
CA ILE A 292 17.43 10.23 0.83
C ILE A 292 16.45 10.41 -0.32
N ALA A 293 16.83 9.95 -1.50
CA ALA A 293 15.96 9.82 -2.66
C ALA A 293 15.71 8.32 -2.94
N ASP A 294 14.45 7.93 -3.07
CA ASP A 294 14.03 6.56 -3.34
C ASP A 294 13.16 6.49 -4.59
N GLU A 295 13.55 5.63 -5.53
CA GLU A 295 12.78 5.27 -6.71
C GLU A 295 12.43 3.79 -6.63
N ARG A 296 11.14 3.46 -6.75
CA ARG A 296 10.65 2.09 -6.66
C ARG A 296 9.63 1.78 -7.74
N THR A 297 9.67 0.57 -8.25
CA THR A 297 8.62 0.00 -9.10
C THR A 297 8.17 -1.32 -8.54
N ILE A 298 6.86 -1.59 -8.62
CA ILE A 298 6.26 -2.88 -8.30
C ILE A 298 5.44 -3.29 -9.50
N SER A 299 5.71 -4.48 -10.01
CA SER A 299 4.98 -5.08 -11.13
C SER A 299 4.66 -6.53 -10.84
N GLY A 300 3.67 -7.05 -11.51
CA GLY A 300 3.31 -8.46 -11.38
C GLY A 300 1.86 -8.73 -11.74
N THR A 301 1.45 -9.95 -11.51
CA THR A 301 0.13 -10.43 -11.86
C THR A 301 -0.58 -11.05 -10.65
N GLY A 302 -1.88 -11.19 -10.76
CA GLY A 302 -2.66 -11.85 -9.72
C GLY A 302 -3.94 -12.42 -10.27
N PHE A 303 -4.61 -13.24 -9.47
CA PHE A 303 -5.94 -13.75 -9.82
C PHE A 303 -6.82 -13.89 -8.59
N ASP A 304 -8.12 -13.85 -8.79
CA ASP A 304 -9.14 -14.14 -7.79
C ASP A 304 -10.38 -14.79 -8.42
N VAL A 305 -11.25 -15.29 -7.56
CA VAL A 305 -12.57 -15.80 -7.95
C VAL A 305 -13.64 -15.06 -7.14
N LYS A 306 -14.70 -14.65 -7.81
CA LYS A 306 -15.85 -13.95 -7.21
C LYS A 306 -17.12 -14.73 -7.49
N ALA A 307 -17.95 -14.90 -6.48
CA ALA A 307 -19.26 -15.52 -6.60
C ALA A 307 -20.33 -14.59 -6.04
N GLY A 308 -21.49 -14.59 -6.63
CA GLY A 308 -22.59 -13.77 -6.19
C GLY A 308 -23.97 -14.33 -6.49
N ALA A 309 -24.91 -13.87 -5.68
CA ALA A 309 -26.33 -14.19 -5.85
C ALA A 309 -27.18 -12.94 -5.61
N ILE A 310 -28.27 -12.80 -6.34
CA ILE A 310 -29.32 -11.80 -6.11
C ILE A 310 -30.67 -12.52 -6.10
N PHE A 311 -31.46 -12.23 -5.11
CA PHE A 311 -32.75 -12.85 -4.91
C PHE A 311 -33.87 -11.80 -4.79
N ARG A 312 -35.02 -12.06 -5.40
CA ARG A 312 -36.27 -11.32 -5.23
C ARG A 312 -37.19 -12.11 -4.30
N PRO A 313 -37.24 -11.78 -2.99
CA PRO A 313 -37.99 -12.58 -2.02
C PRO A 313 -39.50 -12.53 -2.26
N ILE A 314 -40.02 -11.39 -2.72
CA ILE A 314 -41.44 -11.15 -2.95
C ILE A 314 -41.68 -11.09 -4.46
N GLU A 315 -42.60 -11.91 -5.00
CA GLU A 315 -42.78 -12.07 -6.45
C GLU A 315 -43.19 -10.78 -7.16
N ASP A 316 -44.12 -10.05 -6.59
CA ASP A 316 -44.66 -8.80 -7.15
C ASP A 316 -43.88 -7.57 -6.74
N SER A 317 -42.92 -7.72 -5.82
CA SER A 317 -42.09 -6.60 -5.37
C SER A 317 -40.81 -6.49 -6.21
N PRO A 318 -40.40 -5.27 -6.58
CA PRO A 318 -39.10 -5.02 -7.20
C PRO A 318 -37.92 -5.12 -6.22
N PHE A 319 -38.16 -5.41 -4.95
CA PHE A 319 -37.14 -5.53 -3.90
C PHE A 319 -36.19 -6.70 -4.19
N ARG A 320 -34.90 -6.45 -4.02
CA ARG A 320 -33.82 -7.42 -4.26
C ARG A 320 -32.83 -7.40 -3.11
N VAL A 321 -32.38 -8.59 -2.77
CA VAL A 321 -31.29 -8.81 -1.82
C VAL A 321 -30.15 -9.48 -2.56
N GLY A 322 -28.96 -8.92 -2.46
CA GLY A 322 -27.76 -9.48 -3.08
C GLY A 322 -26.73 -9.86 -2.02
N LEU A 323 -26.05 -10.98 -2.26
CA LEU A 323 -24.91 -11.45 -1.46
C LEU A 323 -23.77 -11.80 -2.41
N TYR A 324 -22.55 -11.55 -1.98
CA TYR A 324 -21.36 -11.92 -2.76
C TYR A 324 -20.16 -12.19 -1.87
N VAL A 325 -19.24 -12.96 -2.40
CA VAL A 325 -17.97 -13.28 -1.78
C VAL A 325 -16.85 -13.26 -2.82
N HIS A 326 -15.69 -12.69 -2.43
CA HIS A 326 -14.48 -12.76 -3.21
C HIS A 326 -13.43 -13.52 -2.43
N THR A 327 -12.71 -14.40 -3.11
CA THR A 327 -11.52 -15.04 -2.55
C THR A 327 -10.43 -13.98 -2.31
N PRO A 328 -9.36 -14.31 -1.59
CA PRO A 328 -8.13 -13.54 -1.69
C PRO A 328 -7.73 -13.34 -3.16
N THR A 329 -7.13 -12.20 -3.47
CA THR A 329 -6.38 -12.06 -4.70
C THR A 329 -4.98 -12.57 -4.43
N TRP A 330 -4.56 -13.59 -5.16
CA TRP A 330 -3.22 -14.17 -5.08
C TRP A 330 -2.33 -13.45 -6.07
N TYR A 331 -1.48 -12.54 -5.56
CA TYR A 331 -0.52 -11.80 -6.35
C TYR A 331 0.83 -12.50 -6.33
N ASP A 332 1.50 -12.50 -7.49
CA ASP A 332 2.92 -12.77 -7.68
C ASP A 332 3.57 -11.46 -8.15
N LEU A 333 4.44 -10.90 -7.33
CA LEU A 333 4.92 -9.53 -7.45
C LEU A 333 6.44 -9.48 -7.47
N LYS A 334 6.94 -8.51 -8.20
CA LYS A 334 8.33 -8.12 -8.27
C LYS A 334 8.47 -6.66 -7.88
N THR A 335 9.39 -6.37 -6.97
CA THR A 335 9.78 -5.01 -6.65
C THR A 335 11.22 -4.76 -7.07
N GLU A 336 11.48 -3.57 -7.59
CA GLU A 336 12.79 -3.05 -7.90
C GLU A 336 12.91 -1.65 -7.33
N ASN A 337 14.03 -1.35 -6.68
CA ASN A 337 14.26 -0.04 -6.13
C ASN A 337 15.69 0.44 -6.35
N ARG A 338 15.84 1.76 -6.36
CA ARG A 338 17.13 2.46 -6.32
C ARG A 338 17.03 3.58 -5.30
N THR A 339 17.92 3.53 -4.32
CA THR A 339 17.95 4.50 -3.23
C THR A 339 19.30 5.21 -3.25
N THR A 340 19.29 6.53 -3.10
CA THR A 340 20.48 7.36 -3.09
C THR A 340 20.47 8.24 -1.84
N LEU A 341 21.60 8.33 -1.15
CA LEU A 341 21.82 9.26 -0.05
C LEU A 341 22.85 10.30 -0.48
N VAL A 342 22.51 11.56 -0.26
CA VAL A 342 23.42 12.71 -0.44
C VAL A 342 23.53 13.45 0.87
N SER A 343 24.74 13.53 1.44
CA SER A 343 25.04 14.33 2.63
C SER A 343 25.89 15.55 2.25
N LYS A 344 25.56 16.70 2.85
CA LYS A 344 26.26 17.98 2.66
C LYS A 344 26.43 18.65 4.02
N LEU A 345 27.61 18.57 4.58
CA LEU A 345 27.98 19.24 5.82
C LEU A 345 28.83 20.50 5.51
N ALA A 346 28.71 21.53 6.34
CA ALA A 346 29.38 22.82 6.13
C ALA A 346 30.90 22.73 6.24
N ASP A 347 31.40 21.83 7.06
CA ASP A 347 32.84 21.56 7.25
C ASP A 347 33.42 20.61 6.19
N GLY A 348 32.58 20.04 5.32
CA GLY A 348 32.95 19.05 4.31
C GLY A 348 33.16 17.64 4.85
N CYS A 349 33.14 17.43 6.16
CA CYS A 349 33.16 16.10 6.76
C CYS A 349 31.83 15.38 6.51
N GLY A 350 31.88 14.08 6.19
CA GLY A 350 30.67 13.30 5.90
C GLY A 350 29.95 13.70 4.61
N ASN A 351 30.54 14.51 3.76
CA ASN A 351 30.00 14.77 2.43
C ASN A 351 30.11 13.52 1.57
N GLY A 352 28.96 13.04 1.11
CA GLY A 352 28.90 11.81 0.37
C GLY A 352 27.73 11.76 -0.60
N ASN A 353 27.92 10.93 -1.63
CA ASN A 353 26.86 10.51 -2.53
C ASN A 353 27.01 9.00 -2.72
N LYS A 354 26.09 8.27 -2.16
CA LYS A 354 26.07 6.80 -2.22
C LYS A 354 24.72 6.33 -2.71
N SER A 355 24.71 5.25 -3.47
CA SER A 355 23.47 4.63 -3.94
C SER A 355 23.53 3.11 -3.78
N THR A 356 22.37 2.54 -3.61
CA THR A 356 22.14 1.11 -3.62
C THR A 356 20.91 0.78 -4.43
N SER A 357 20.79 -0.45 -4.88
CA SER A 357 19.61 -0.94 -5.59
C SER A 357 19.29 -2.34 -5.11
N GLY A 358 18.02 -2.69 -5.17
CA GLY A 358 17.54 -4.00 -4.83
C GLY A 358 16.45 -4.46 -5.78
N ARG A 359 16.33 -5.77 -5.91
CA ARG A 359 15.26 -6.43 -6.62
C ARG A 359 14.88 -7.68 -5.88
N TYR A 360 13.55 -7.94 -5.77
CA TYR A 360 13.10 -9.21 -5.25
C TYR A 360 11.69 -9.56 -5.72
N ASP A 361 11.40 -10.85 -5.67
CA ASP A 361 10.12 -11.43 -6.06
C ASP A 361 9.44 -12.00 -4.79
N TYR A 362 8.13 -11.75 -4.63
CA TYR A 362 7.37 -12.19 -3.48
C TYR A 362 5.91 -12.46 -3.82
N LYS A 363 5.21 -13.20 -2.96
CA LYS A 363 3.78 -13.43 -3.12
C LYS A 363 3.01 -12.68 -2.05
N PHE A 364 1.93 -12.03 -2.47
CA PHE A 364 1.05 -11.26 -1.59
C PHE A 364 -0.39 -11.71 -1.78
N TYR A 365 -1.06 -12.08 -0.68
CA TYR A 365 -2.44 -12.54 -0.68
C TYR A 365 -3.30 -11.56 0.11
N THR A 366 -4.33 -11.01 -0.56
CA THR A 366 -5.30 -10.12 0.07
C THR A 366 -6.28 -10.90 0.96
N PRO A 367 -7.05 -10.26 1.85
CA PRO A 367 -8.07 -10.96 2.61
C PRO A 367 -9.28 -11.35 1.75
N TRP A 368 -10.09 -12.27 2.28
CA TRP A 368 -11.44 -12.52 1.79
C TRP A 368 -12.29 -11.26 1.91
N ARG A 369 -13.24 -11.11 1.00
CA ARG A 369 -14.19 -9.98 0.99
C ARG A 369 -15.61 -10.53 0.90
N PHE A 370 -16.50 -10.01 1.76
CA PHE A 370 -17.90 -10.39 1.85
C PHE A 370 -18.78 -9.16 1.69
N GLY A 371 -19.86 -9.28 0.92
CA GLY A 371 -20.76 -8.16 0.74
C GLY A 371 -22.24 -8.58 0.73
N GLY A 372 -23.05 -7.69 1.29
CA GLY A 372 -24.50 -7.74 1.27
C GLY A 372 -25.09 -6.47 0.69
N SER A 373 -26.14 -6.59 -0.11
CA SER A 373 -26.73 -5.45 -0.83
C SER A 373 -28.24 -5.53 -0.91
N LEU A 374 -28.86 -4.36 -0.95
CA LEU A 374 -30.28 -4.17 -1.13
C LEU A 374 -30.54 -3.31 -2.36
N GLY A 375 -31.55 -3.66 -3.14
CA GLY A 375 -31.97 -2.90 -4.30
C GLY A 375 -33.49 -2.77 -4.35
N TYR A 376 -33.98 -1.57 -4.64
CA TYR A 376 -35.41 -1.31 -4.79
C TYR A 376 -35.66 -0.38 -5.97
N THR A 377 -36.70 -0.67 -6.74
CA THR A 377 -37.11 0.21 -7.85
C THR A 377 -38.56 0.66 -7.68
N VAL A 378 -38.81 1.95 -7.78
CA VAL A 378 -40.17 2.54 -7.74
C VAL A 378 -40.63 2.81 -9.17
N GLY A 379 -41.51 1.97 -9.65
CA GLY A 379 -41.97 2.02 -11.04
C GLY A 379 -40.80 1.97 -12.04
N LYS A 380 -40.82 2.89 -13.02
CA LYS A 380 -39.77 3.05 -14.03
C LYS A 380 -38.87 4.27 -13.77
N HIS A 381 -39.12 5.00 -12.68
CA HIS A 381 -38.55 6.34 -12.46
C HIS A 381 -37.43 6.38 -11.41
N LEU A 382 -37.47 5.55 -10.37
CA LEU A 382 -36.51 5.61 -9.30
C LEU A 382 -35.91 4.23 -9.02
N ALA A 383 -34.59 4.16 -8.90
CA ALA A 383 -33.88 2.98 -8.40
C ALA A 383 -32.99 3.40 -7.22
N LEU A 384 -33.07 2.62 -6.13
CA LEU A 384 -32.31 2.82 -4.91
C LEU A 384 -31.45 1.59 -4.66
N GLY A 385 -30.19 1.83 -4.30
CA GLY A 385 -29.23 0.78 -3.95
C GLY A 385 -28.53 1.10 -2.65
N ALA A 386 -28.28 0.06 -1.86
CA ALA A 386 -27.42 0.13 -0.67
C ALA A 386 -26.57 -1.14 -0.60
N THR A 387 -25.30 -1.01 -0.22
CA THR A 387 -24.37 -2.13 -0.10
C THR A 387 -23.51 -1.94 1.14
N TYR A 388 -23.29 -3.02 1.85
CA TYR A 388 -22.29 -3.16 2.90
C TYR A 388 -21.30 -4.24 2.49
N GLU A 389 -20.00 -3.93 2.57
CA GLU A 389 -18.91 -4.84 2.27
C GLU A 389 -17.91 -4.84 3.43
N TYR A 390 -17.36 -6.00 3.75
CA TYR A 390 -16.36 -6.17 4.79
C TYR A 390 -15.18 -7.01 4.30
N ALA A 391 -13.97 -6.54 4.61
CA ALA A 391 -12.73 -7.27 4.40
C ALA A 391 -11.77 -6.99 5.57
N ASP A 392 -11.20 -8.02 6.16
CA ASP A 392 -10.26 -7.86 7.27
C ASP A 392 -8.82 -7.92 6.78
N TYR A 393 -8.21 -6.75 6.64
CA TYR A 393 -6.85 -6.61 6.10
C TYR A 393 -5.77 -7.12 7.05
N SER A 394 -6.08 -7.36 8.33
CA SER A 394 -5.18 -8.02 9.26
C SER A 394 -4.90 -9.49 8.91
N TYR A 395 -5.73 -10.07 8.03
CA TYR A 395 -5.55 -11.41 7.47
C TYR A 395 -4.76 -11.45 6.15
N SER A 396 -4.27 -10.31 5.65
CA SER A 396 -3.34 -10.30 4.51
C SER A 396 -2.11 -11.17 4.80
N ASP A 397 -1.54 -11.78 3.77
CA ASP A 397 -0.43 -12.72 3.91
C ASP A 397 0.68 -12.37 2.92
N ILE A 398 1.89 -12.19 3.45
CA ILE A 398 3.10 -11.97 2.66
C ILE A 398 3.93 -13.24 2.72
N ARG A 399 4.40 -13.68 1.57
CA ARG A 399 5.17 -14.92 1.42
C ARG A 399 6.49 -14.64 0.73
N VAL A 400 7.51 -15.21 1.31
CA VAL A 400 8.87 -15.21 0.78
C VAL A 400 8.96 -16.27 -0.31
N ASN A 401 9.56 -15.94 -1.43
CA ASN A 401 9.84 -16.89 -2.48
C ASN A 401 11.15 -17.63 -2.14
N GLU A 402 11.09 -18.93 -1.88
CA GLU A 402 12.23 -19.76 -1.45
C GLU A 402 12.96 -20.43 -2.62
N GLY A 403 12.59 -20.05 -3.83
CA GLY A 403 13.12 -20.69 -5.04
C GLY A 403 12.27 -21.85 -5.50
N GLY A 404 12.82 -22.65 -6.40
CA GLY A 404 12.10 -23.77 -6.99
C GLY A 404 12.73 -25.11 -6.65
N VAL A 405 11.86 -26.08 -6.43
CA VAL A 405 12.23 -27.49 -6.24
C VAL A 405 11.74 -28.29 -7.44
N TYR A 406 12.59 -29.20 -7.93
CA TYR A 406 12.17 -30.17 -8.94
C TYR A 406 11.66 -31.43 -8.24
N ASP A 407 10.49 -31.90 -8.60
CA ASP A 407 10.01 -33.19 -8.13
C ASP A 407 10.77 -34.35 -8.79
N TYR A 408 10.46 -35.59 -8.36
CA TYR A 408 11.06 -36.79 -8.91
C TYR A 408 10.83 -36.96 -10.44
N TRP A 409 9.82 -36.31 -10.98
CA TRP A 409 9.45 -36.35 -12.40
C TRP A 409 10.03 -35.20 -13.21
N GLY A 410 10.84 -34.31 -12.58
CA GLY A 410 11.44 -33.16 -13.23
C GLY A 410 10.51 -31.95 -13.40
N ASN A 411 9.32 -31.94 -12.75
CA ASN A 411 8.48 -30.76 -12.74
C ASN A 411 9.01 -29.73 -11.76
N TYR A 412 9.04 -28.49 -12.18
CA TYR A 412 9.47 -27.36 -11.35
C TYR A 412 8.31 -26.81 -10.54
N TYR A 413 8.48 -26.70 -9.21
CA TYR A 413 7.54 -26.08 -8.30
C TYR A 413 8.22 -24.95 -7.55
N GLU A 414 7.62 -23.76 -7.60
CA GLU A 414 8.05 -22.67 -6.75
C GLU A 414 7.54 -22.85 -5.32
N GLU A 415 8.45 -22.91 -4.38
CA GLU A 415 8.12 -22.93 -2.95
C GLU A 415 8.09 -21.50 -2.40
N SER A 416 7.16 -21.27 -1.48
CA SER A 416 7.09 -20.00 -0.76
C SER A 416 6.64 -20.24 0.67
N SER A 417 7.34 -19.66 1.62
CA SER A 417 6.97 -19.69 3.03
C SER A 417 6.33 -18.38 3.48
N ARG A 418 5.54 -18.47 4.55
CA ARG A 418 4.93 -17.30 5.16
C ARG A 418 5.97 -16.53 5.98
N ASP A 419 6.05 -15.22 5.76
CA ASP A 419 6.81 -14.32 6.61
C ASP A 419 6.08 -14.11 7.96
N GLN A 420 6.50 -14.82 9.00
CA GLN A 420 5.83 -14.81 10.30
C GLN A 420 5.99 -13.47 11.03
N ALA A 421 7.15 -12.84 10.93
CA ALA A 421 7.40 -11.53 11.54
C ALA A 421 6.51 -10.46 10.88
N MET A 422 6.46 -10.46 9.55
CA MET A 422 5.58 -9.55 8.80
C MET A 422 4.11 -9.84 9.10
N LYS A 423 3.71 -11.10 9.27
CA LYS A 423 2.34 -11.47 9.66
C LYS A 423 1.94 -10.90 11.02
N GLY A 424 2.85 -10.91 11.98
CA GLY A 424 2.66 -10.26 13.29
C GLY A 424 2.47 -8.75 13.14
N ASN A 425 3.34 -8.09 12.37
CA ASN A 425 3.26 -6.65 12.10
C ASN A 425 1.95 -6.27 11.40
N ILE A 426 1.52 -7.02 10.37
CA ILE A 426 0.24 -6.81 9.67
C ILE A 426 -0.92 -6.78 10.66
N LYS A 427 -1.00 -7.72 11.61
CA LYS A 427 -2.05 -7.77 12.63
C LYS A 427 -2.04 -6.55 13.57
N ASN A 428 -0.86 -6.01 13.85
CA ASN A 428 -0.71 -4.85 14.72
C ASN A 428 -1.05 -3.54 14.00
N VAL A 429 -0.76 -3.45 12.70
CA VAL A 429 -0.90 -2.23 11.91
C VAL A 429 -2.26 -2.15 11.20
N LEU A 430 -2.76 -3.26 10.66
CA LEU A 430 -3.99 -3.31 9.85
C LEU A 430 -5.17 -3.89 10.63
N ARG A 431 -6.37 -3.52 10.18
CA ARG A 431 -7.64 -3.98 10.76
C ARG A 431 -8.70 -4.23 9.70
N GLY A 432 -9.86 -4.70 10.16
CA GLY A 432 -11.04 -4.86 9.32
C GLY A 432 -11.58 -3.55 8.77
N VAL A 433 -11.94 -3.56 7.49
CA VAL A 433 -12.47 -2.42 6.74
C VAL A 433 -13.91 -2.68 6.36
N SER A 434 -14.78 -1.76 6.75
CA SER A 434 -16.19 -1.70 6.35
C SER A 434 -16.36 -0.68 5.23
N THR A 435 -17.02 -1.08 4.14
CA THR A 435 -17.40 -0.18 3.04
C THR A 435 -18.91 -0.09 2.98
N VAL A 436 -19.44 1.14 3.02
CA VAL A 436 -20.87 1.44 2.88
C VAL A 436 -21.07 2.22 1.60
N LYS A 437 -22.00 1.76 0.76
CA LYS A 437 -22.35 2.43 -0.50
C LYS A 437 -23.85 2.64 -0.53
N VAL A 438 -24.28 3.84 -0.88
CA VAL A 438 -25.67 4.16 -1.13
C VAL A 438 -25.80 4.95 -2.42
N GLY A 439 -26.88 4.73 -3.17
CA GLY A 439 -27.07 5.41 -4.44
C GLY A 439 -28.52 5.45 -4.88
N ALA A 440 -28.84 6.49 -5.66
CA ALA A 440 -30.15 6.69 -6.25
C ALA A 440 -30.00 7.06 -7.74
N GLU A 441 -30.80 6.43 -8.59
CA GLU A 441 -30.97 6.78 -10.01
C GLU A 441 -32.42 7.24 -10.21
N TYR A 442 -32.60 8.50 -10.62
CA TYR A 442 -33.91 9.06 -10.95
C TYR A 442 -34.00 9.31 -12.45
N LYS A 443 -35.09 8.87 -13.06
CA LYS A 443 -35.41 9.05 -14.48
C LYS A 443 -36.60 10.01 -14.64
N PRO A 444 -36.32 11.31 -14.80
CA PRO A 444 -37.40 12.29 -15.08
C PRO A 444 -38.06 12.03 -16.43
N MET A 445 -37.31 11.45 -17.37
CA MET A 445 -37.78 11.06 -18.70
C MET A 445 -37.28 9.62 -19.01
N PRO A 446 -37.94 8.88 -19.91
CA PRO A 446 -37.53 7.52 -20.24
C PRO A 446 -36.08 7.39 -20.75
N ASN A 447 -35.55 8.45 -21.33
CA ASN A 447 -34.22 8.48 -21.95
C ASN A 447 -33.18 9.27 -21.13
N LEU A 448 -33.56 9.96 -20.06
CA LEU A 448 -32.68 10.76 -19.19
C LEU A 448 -32.65 10.16 -17.79
N ALA A 449 -31.47 9.98 -17.24
CA ALA A 449 -31.24 9.54 -15.86
C ALA A 449 -30.31 10.51 -15.13
N VAL A 450 -30.63 10.80 -13.88
CA VAL A 450 -29.78 11.57 -12.96
C VAL A 450 -29.45 10.66 -11.78
N ARG A 451 -28.22 10.72 -11.28
CA ARG A 451 -27.72 9.81 -10.25
C ARG A 451 -26.99 10.58 -9.17
N PHE A 452 -27.14 10.09 -7.96
CA PHE A 452 -26.38 10.55 -6.79
C PHE A 452 -25.95 9.33 -5.99
N GLY A 453 -24.76 9.40 -5.43
CA GLY A 453 -24.22 8.32 -4.62
C GLY A 453 -23.26 8.81 -3.55
N TYR A 454 -23.13 7.99 -2.53
CA TYR A 454 -22.16 8.15 -1.47
C TYR A 454 -21.48 6.80 -1.18
N ASN A 455 -20.15 6.86 -1.01
CA ASN A 455 -19.33 5.69 -0.70
C ASN A 455 -18.41 6.05 0.46
N TYR A 456 -18.50 5.28 1.54
CA TYR A 456 -17.67 5.40 2.73
C TYR A 456 -16.81 4.14 2.87
N VAL A 457 -15.51 4.34 3.11
CA VAL A 457 -14.57 3.25 3.42
C VAL A 457 -13.93 3.58 4.77
N SER A 458 -14.08 2.70 5.75
CA SER A 458 -13.47 2.89 7.08
C SER A 458 -11.95 2.81 7.02
N PRO A 459 -11.23 3.35 8.03
CA PRO A 459 -9.77 3.27 8.06
C PRO A 459 -9.27 1.83 8.07
N MET A 460 -8.22 1.58 7.28
CA MET A 460 -7.53 0.29 7.23
C MET A 460 -6.47 0.15 8.32
N TYR A 461 -5.91 1.28 8.77
CA TYR A 461 -4.82 1.30 9.75
C TYR A 461 -5.37 1.41 11.18
N ASN A 462 -4.73 0.72 12.11
CA ASN A 462 -4.94 0.91 13.52
C ASN A 462 -4.50 2.32 13.91
N LYS A 463 -5.17 2.92 14.90
CA LYS A 463 -4.87 4.30 15.34
C LYS A 463 -3.43 4.46 15.82
N ASN A 464 -2.89 3.42 16.46
CA ASN A 464 -1.53 3.38 16.99
C ASN A 464 -0.61 2.51 16.12
N GLY A 465 -1.00 2.22 14.88
CA GLY A 465 -0.17 1.49 13.94
C GLY A 465 1.06 2.30 13.56
N TYR A 466 2.22 1.68 13.55
CA TYR A 466 3.46 2.31 13.10
C TYR A 466 4.31 1.34 12.28
N LYS A 467 5.19 1.90 11.47
CA LYS A 467 6.18 1.16 10.73
C LYS A 467 7.36 0.89 11.66
N ASP A 468 7.50 -0.37 12.06
CA ASP A 468 8.43 -0.79 13.08
C ASP A 468 9.84 -0.92 12.51
N GLY A 469 10.75 -0.08 13.00
CA GLY A 469 12.17 -0.12 12.64
C GLY A 469 12.93 -1.33 13.19
N THR A 470 12.33 -2.08 14.13
CA THR A 470 12.94 -3.28 14.74
C THR A 470 12.49 -4.58 14.10
N LEU A 471 11.55 -4.52 13.15
CA LEU A 471 10.97 -5.69 12.52
C LEU A 471 12.04 -6.50 11.75
N ASN A 472 12.44 -7.65 12.30
CA ASN A 472 13.37 -8.58 11.68
C ASN A 472 12.62 -9.53 10.73
N SER A 473 12.54 -9.14 9.49
CA SER A 473 11.93 -9.91 8.41
C SER A 473 12.80 -9.82 7.17
N TYR A 474 12.79 -10.85 6.38
CA TYR A 474 13.47 -10.83 5.09
C TYR A 474 13.04 -9.63 4.25
N SER A 475 11.76 -9.23 4.36
CA SER A 475 11.23 -8.11 3.62
C SER A 475 11.75 -6.75 4.08
N THR A 476 12.13 -6.58 5.35
CA THR A 476 12.64 -5.29 5.86
C THR A 476 14.06 -4.97 5.42
N TYR A 477 14.90 -5.97 5.15
CA TYR A 477 16.27 -5.76 4.71
C TYR A 477 16.38 -4.93 3.42
N TYR A 478 15.45 -5.13 2.49
CA TYR A 478 15.40 -4.40 1.20
C TYR A 478 14.49 -3.18 1.23
N SER A 479 13.97 -2.83 2.39
CA SER A 479 13.18 -1.61 2.52
C SER A 479 14.05 -0.40 2.24
N SER A 480 13.58 0.42 1.31
CA SER A 480 14.20 1.70 0.96
C SER A 480 13.29 2.88 1.33
N SER A 481 11.99 2.63 1.48
CA SER A 481 11.02 3.63 1.91
C SER A 481 11.07 3.76 3.43
N THR A 482 11.36 4.95 3.91
CA THR A 482 11.37 5.23 5.35
C THR A 482 9.99 5.61 5.86
N ASP A 483 9.24 6.37 5.08
CA ASP A 483 7.98 6.99 5.45
C ASP A 483 6.79 6.02 5.52
N TYR A 484 5.79 6.42 6.27
CA TYR A 484 4.49 5.78 6.27
C TYR A 484 3.36 6.78 6.57
N THR A 485 2.14 6.40 6.24
CA THR A 485 0.96 7.24 6.49
C THR A 485 -0.20 6.40 6.99
N ASN A 486 -0.71 6.73 8.16
CA ASN A 486 -1.94 6.15 8.69
C ASN A 486 -3.14 6.91 8.13
N TRP A 487 -3.69 6.40 7.02
CA TRP A 487 -4.85 6.99 6.38
C TRP A 487 -6.13 6.70 7.16
N ASN A 488 -6.91 7.75 7.39
CA ASN A 488 -8.25 7.67 7.97
C ASN A 488 -9.28 7.19 6.95
N ALA A 489 -10.57 7.33 7.30
CA ALA A 489 -11.67 6.98 6.41
C ALA A 489 -11.63 7.76 5.10
N THR A 490 -12.02 7.09 4.02
CA THR A 490 -12.24 7.71 2.71
C THR A 490 -13.73 7.96 2.50
N ASN A 491 -14.08 9.20 2.17
CA ASN A 491 -15.42 9.61 1.82
C ASN A 491 -15.47 9.99 0.34
N ARG A 492 -16.44 9.43 -0.39
CA ARG A 492 -16.66 9.75 -1.80
C ARG A 492 -18.10 10.18 -2.02
N VAL A 493 -18.28 11.32 -2.65
CA VAL A 493 -19.58 11.84 -3.10
C VAL A 493 -19.58 11.79 -4.61
N THR A 494 -20.66 11.28 -5.18
CA THR A 494 -20.77 11.10 -6.63
C THR A 494 -22.07 11.68 -7.17
N ALA A 495 -22.00 12.18 -8.39
CA ALA A 495 -23.16 12.63 -9.17
C ALA A 495 -22.98 12.15 -10.61
N GLY A 496 -24.09 11.90 -11.30
CA GLY A 496 -24.02 11.49 -12.70
C GLY A 496 -25.29 11.82 -13.49
N ALA A 497 -25.14 11.87 -14.79
CA ALA A 497 -26.25 11.99 -15.74
C ALA A 497 -26.05 11.01 -16.88
N GLY A 498 -27.12 10.45 -17.41
CA GLY A 498 -27.09 9.53 -18.53
C GLY A 498 -28.20 9.79 -19.52
N TYR A 499 -27.89 9.71 -20.80
CA TYR A 499 -28.84 9.84 -21.88
C TYR A 499 -28.80 8.60 -22.78
N THR A 500 -29.96 8.07 -23.10
CA THR A 500 -30.11 6.90 -23.98
C THR A 500 -30.87 7.29 -25.23
N TYR A 501 -30.28 7.08 -26.39
CA TYR A 501 -30.92 7.28 -27.68
C TYR A 501 -30.90 5.96 -28.48
N LYS A 502 -32.09 5.39 -28.66
CA LYS A 502 -32.24 4.07 -29.32
C LYS A 502 -31.37 3.01 -28.64
N LYS A 503 -30.31 2.56 -29.31
CA LYS A 503 -29.36 1.52 -28.82
C LYS A 503 -28.12 2.11 -28.16
N PHE A 504 -27.90 3.41 -28.27
CA PHE A 504 -26.73 4.10 -27.74
C PHE A 504 -27.03 4.70 -26.36
N SER A 505 -26.08 4.66 -25.47
CA SER A 505 -26.08 5.38 -24.19
C SER A 505 -24.81 6.20 -24.02
N ILE A 506 -24.96 7.39 -23.45
CA ILE A 506 -23.89 8.28 -23.04
C ILE A 506 -24.12 8.58 -21.57
N ASP A 507 -23.17 8.27 -20.72
CA ASP A 507 -23.25 8.50 -19.30
C ASP A 507 -22.03 9.31 -18.85
N LEU A 508 -22.26 10.32 -18.02
CA LEU A 508 -21.23 11.15 -17.41
C LEU A 508 -21.34 11.02 -15.89
N ALA A 509 -20.21 10.88 -15.19
CA ALA A 509 -20.18 10.90 -13.74
C ALA A 509 -19.03 11.76 -13.24
N TYR A 510 -19.27 12.41 -12.11
CA TYR A 510 -18.29 13.13 -11.32
C TYR A 510 -18.18 12.47 -9.94
N GLN A 511 -16.95 12.29 -9.47
CA GLN A 511 -16.64 11.79 -8.15
C GLN A 511 -15.70 12.76 -7.45
N TYR A 512 -16.02 13.14 -6.23
CA TYR A 512 -15.11 13.77 -5.28
C TYR A 512 -14.77 12.79 -4.18
N SER A 513 -13.49 12.59 -3.93
CA SER A 513 -12.97 11.70 -2.89
C SER A 513 -12.05 12.46 -1.96
N ARG A 514 -12.21 12.25 -0.64
CA ARG A 514 -11.38 12.85 0.40
C ARG A 514 -10.96 11.81 1.40
N THR A 515 -9.65 11.76 1.66
CA THR A 515 -9.03 10.98 2.73
C THR A 515 -8.09 11.92 3.50
N THR A 516 -8.09 11.84 4.82
CA THR A 516 -7.10 12.51 5.67
C THR A 516 -6.22 11.46 6.30
N GLY A 517 -5.05 11.83 6.79
CA GLY A 517 -4.13 10.89 7.42
C GLY A 517 -3.11 11.58 8.29
N GLU A 518 -2.30 10.79 8.92
CA GLU A 518 -1.16 11.19 9.72
C GLU A 518 0.09 10.58 9.10
N PHE A 519 0.98 11.45 8.64
CA PHE A 519 2.21 11.11 7.94
C PHE A 519 3.39 11.10 8.90
N PHE A 520 4.27 10.13 8.76
CA PHE A 520 5.50 9.98 9.50
C PHE A 520 6.66 9.82 8.51
N PRO A 521 7.75 10.60 8.65
CA PRO A 521 8.82 10.65 7.66
C PRO A 521 9.78 9.47 7.71
N PHE A 522 9.83 8.74 8.83
CA PHE A 522 10.67 7.55 9.01
C PHE A 522 10.02 6.55 9.96
N MET A 523 10.61 5.35 10.02
CA MET A 523 10.15 4.26 10.88
C MET A 523 10.30 4.64 12.36
N SER A 524 9.37 4.19 13.18
CA SER A 524 9.47 4.33 14.63
C SER A 524 10.37 3.22 15.21
N TYR A 525 11.07 3.55 16.26
CA TYR A 525 11.91 2.64 17.03
C TYR A 525 11.64 2.82 18.51
N SER A 526 11.47 1.73 19.23
CA SER A 526 11.44 1.67 20.68
C SER A 526 12.37 0.55 21.16
N ASP A 527 13.07 0.77 22.26
CA ASP A 527 13.96 -0.25 22.81
C ASP A 527 13.14 -1.46 23.29
N LEU A 528 13.40 -2.63 22.67
CA LEU A 528 12.74 -3.89 23.00
C LEU A 528 13.06 -4.41 24.40
N ASP A 529 14.18 -4.01 25.00
CA ASP A 529 14.53 -4.40 26.38
C ASP A 529 13.52 -3.84 27.39
N ALA A 530 12.88 -2.73 27.10
CA ALA A 530 11.77 -2.20 27.88
C ALA A 530 10.49 -3.06 27.77
N VAL A 531 10.28 -3.74 26.65
CA VAL A 531 9.11 -4.59 26.40
C VAL A 531 9.24 -5.94 27.12
N ASN A 532 10.44 -6.42 27.40
CA ASN A 532 10.70 -7.68 28.11
C ASN A 532 10.61 -7.58 29.65
N GLY A 533 10.07 -6.48 30.15
CA GLY A 533 9.63 -6.38 31.55
C GLY A 533 10.65 -5.83 32.53
N ASP A 534 11.83 -5.42 32.10
CA ASP A 534 12.79 -4.70 32.96
C ASP A 534 12.58 -3.18 32.88
N GLN A 535 11.51 -2.72 33.54
CA GLN A 535 11.11 -1.29 33.57
C GLN A 535 12.19 -0.34 34.13
N ASN A 536 13.27 -0.87 34.70
CA ASN A 536 14.37 -0.09 35.20
C ASN A 536 15.43 0.27 34.15
N LYS A 537 15.29 -0.24 32.92
CA LYS A 537 16.22 0.02 31.81
C LYS A 537 15.65 0.95 30.73
N TYR A 538 14.54 1.62 31.00
CA TYR A 538 13.96 2.57 30.06
C TYR A 538 14.87 3.81 29.98
N ASP A 539 15.75 3.83 29.00
CA ASP A 539 16.50 5.02 28.64
C ASP A 539 15.77 5.73 27.49
N SER A 540 15.11 6.85 27.81
CA SER A 540 14.37 7.67 26.84
C SER A 540 15.24 8.13 25.65
N GLY A 541 16.55 7.99 25.74
CA GLY A 541 17.51 8.26 24.66
C GLY A 541 17.45 7.27 23.52
N TYR A 542 16.91 6.06 23.74
CA TYR A 542 16.78 5.04 22.72
C TYR A 542 15.50 5.14 21.86
N ASP A 543 14.51 5.88 22.33
CA ASP A 543 13.29 6.05 21.54
C ASP A 543 13.52 6.98 20.34
N ASN A 544 12.97 6.60 19.19
CA ASN A 544 13.01 7.38 17.96
C ASN A 544 11.61 7.49 17.33
N PHE A 545 10.74 8.24 17.99
CA PHE A 545 9.39 8.53 17.52
C PHE A 545 9.32 9.97 17.01
N CYS A 546 8.73 10.15 15.84
CA CYS A 546 8.42 11.47 15.28
C CYS A 546 6.93 11.78 15.46
N ASP A 547 6.63 13.04 15.73
CA ASP A 547 5.25 13.53 15.72
C ASP A 547 4.64 13.40 14.32
N GLY A 548 3.43 12.86 14.24
CA GLY A 548 2.72 12.68 12.98
C GLY A 548 2.26 14.02 12.37
N GLN A 549 2.53 14.22 11.09
CA GLN A 549 2.08 15.38 10.33
C GLN A 549 0.72 15.10 9.69
N LYS A 550 -0.26 15.98 9.93
CA LYS A 550 -1.58 15.87 9.28
C LYS A 550 -1.47 16.12 7.79
N VAL A 551 -1.97 15.17 7.00
CA VAL A 551 -1.99 15.22 5.54
C VAL A 551 -3.39 14.94 5.01
N SER A 552 -3.64 15.33 3.77
CA SER A 552 -4.89 15.03 3.07
C SER A 552 -4.62 14.57 1.64
N ASN A 553 -5.60 13.87 1.08
CA ASN A 553 -5.61 13.42 -0.30
C ASN A 553 -7.00 13.63 -0.87
N LYS A 554 -7.13 14.62 -1.77
CA LYS A 554 -8.40 15.03 -2.37
C LYS A 554 -8.34 14.84 -3.88
N HIS A 555 -9.21 13.98 -4.39
CA HIS A 555 -9.29 13.68 -5.82
C HIS A 555 -10.65 14.07 -6.40
N HIS A 556 -10.60 14.58 -7.62
CA HIS A 556 -11.74 14.82 -8.49
C HIS A 556 -11.60 13.93 -9.71
N GLN A 557 -12.60 13.10 -9.97
CA GLN A 557 -12.63 12.25 -11.15
C GLN A 557 -13.87 12.55 -11.99
N LEU A 558 -13.66 12.70 -13.29
CA LEU A 558 -14.72 12.81 -14.28
C LEU A 558 -14.64 11.61 -15.20
N ILE A 559 -15.74 10.89 -15.40
CA ILE A 559 -15.82 9.68 -16.22
C ILE A 559 -16.93 9.86 -17.26
N LEU A 560 -16.59 9.60 -18.51
CA LEU A 560 -17.53 9.47 -19.63
C LEU A 560 -17.60 8.01 -20.06
N THR A 561 -18.81 7.46 -20.16
CA THR A 561 -19.05 6.11 -20.67
C THR A 561 -19.91 6.17 -21.94
N LEU A 562 -19.46 5.48 -22.95
CA LEU A 562 -20.22 5.21 -24.17
C LEU A 562 -20.66 3.75 -24.17
N GLY A 563 -21.94 3.50 -24.45
CA GLY A 563 -22.50 2.15 -24.48
C GLY A 563 -23.35 1.89 -25.73
N TYR A 564 -23.35 0.66 -26.21
CA TYR A 564 -24.20 0.20 -27.32
C TYR A 564 -24.86 -1.12 -26.95
N ARG A 565 -26.17 -1.21 -27.13
CA ARG A 565 -27.01 -2.41 -26.89
C ARG A 565 -27.51 -2.97 -28.21
N PHE A 566 -27.43 -4.28 -28.39
CA PHE A 566 -27.84 -4.95 -29.62
C PHE A 566 -28.65 -6.22 -29.36
#